data_77f91b1d3862808e13a4e0f79f1b350d
#
_entry.id   77f91b1d3862808e13a4e0f79f1b350d
#
_cell.length_a   1.000
_cell.length_b   1.000
_cell.length_c   1.000
_cell.angle_alpha   90.00
_cell.angle_beta   90.00
_cell.angle_gamma   90.00
#
_symmetry.space_group_name_H-M   'P 1'
#
loop_
_entity.id
_entity.type
_entity.pdbx_description
1 polymer ?
#
loop_
_entity_poly.entity_id
_entity_poly.type
_entity_poly.pdbx_seq_one_letter_code
_entity_poly.pdbx_strand_id
1 'polypeptide(L)'
;LREVFSNVADQITLGEMIAAGHLVPPRTFVLDVGAQEALGKVRRTADDFDMNEVASILNKAVINEAVVTQWKEKAAGRKTIVFCSTVAHALDVCVAFNAAGVPAGLIHGELPDAERKACLAAYEQGDLQVLVNVAVLTEGYDYTPTSCVVLLRPSSYKSTLIQMVGRGLRTVDPEEF
;
A
#
# COMPACT_ATOMS: atom_id res chain seq x y z
N LEU A 1 -13.81 -0.35 -19.96
CA LEU A 1 -13.90 -1.79 -20.28
C LEU A 1 -15.07 -2.09 -21.20
N ARG A 2 -16.27 -1.55 -20.98
CA ARG A 2 -17.45 -1.77 -21.86
C ARG A 2 -17.28 -1.23 -23.30
N GLU A 3 -16.39 -0.26 -23.51
CA GLU A 3 -16.08 0.25 -24.86
C GLU A 3 -15.15 -0.69 -25.65
N VAL A 4 -14.42 -1.56 -24.97
CA VAL A 4 -13.46 -2.50 -25.57
C VAL A 4 -14.02 -3.94 -25.59
N PHE A 5 -14.82 -4.30 -24.58
CA PHE A 5 -15.40 -5.63 -24.44
C PHE A 5 -16.92 -5.55 -24.42
N SER A 6 -17.57 -6.26 -25.32
CA SER A 6 -19.05 -6.31 -25.44
C SER A 6 -19.70 -7.15 -24.32
N ASN A 7 -18.99 -8.11 -23.78
CA ASN A 7 -19.51 -9.04 -22.77
C ASN A 7 -18.52 -9.26 -21.64
N VAL A 8 -19.04 -9.51 -20.42
CA VAL A 8 -18.28 -10.03 -19.28
C VAL A 8 -18.53 -11.53 -19.25
N ALA A 9 -17.48 -12.33 -19.40
CA ALA A 9 -17.58 -13.79 -19.41
C ALA A 9 -17.77 -14.35 -18.00
N ASP A 10 -17.08 -13.74 -17.01
CA ASP A 10 -17.18 -14.12 -15.60
C ASP A 10 -16.82 -12.93 -14.71
N GLN A 11 -17.38 -12.91 -13.50
CA GLN A 11 -17.07 -11.91 -12.48
C GLN A 11 -17.07 -12.57 -11.10
N ILE A 12 -15.91 -12.61 -10.46
CA ILE A 12 -15.76 -13.08 -9.09
C ILE A 12 -15.51 -11.90 -8.13
N THR A 13 -16.16 -11.91 -7.00
CA THR A 13 -15.98 -10.86 -5.97
C THR A 13 -14.88 -11.22 -4.99
N LEU A 14 -14.35 -10.22 -4.27
CA LEU A 14 -13.38 -10.43 -3.20
C LEU A 14 -13.93 -11.38 -2.11
N GLY A 15 -15.21 -11.26 -1.79
CA GLY A 15 -15.88 -12.14 -0.81
C GLY A 15 -15.94 -13.60 -1.26
N GLU A 16 -16.22 -13.85 -2.53
CA GLU A 16 -16.22 -15.21 -3.10
C GLU A 16 -14.81 -15.81 -3.11
N MET A 17 -13.78 -15.01 -3.43
CA MET A 17 -12.37 -15.45 -3.37
C MET A 17 -11.94 -15.81 -1.94
N ILE A 18 -12.39 -15.04 -0.93
CA ILE A 18 -12.13 -15.34 0.48
C ILE A 18 -12.89 -16.61 0.89
N ALA A 19 -14.17 -16.75 0.52
CA ALA A 19 -14.98 -17.93 0.84
C ALA A 19 -14.42 -19.20 0.19
N ALA A 20 -13.83 -19.09 -0.99
CA ALA A 20 -13.16 -20.19 -1.69
C ALA A 20 -11.74 -20.51 -1.15
N GLY A 21 -11.22 -19.72 -0.20
CA GLY A 21 -9.89 -19.93 0.38
C GLY A 21 -8.72 -19.43 -0.46
N HIS A 22 -8.99 -18.75 -1.57
CA HIS A 22 -7.93 -18.16 -2.41
C HIS A 22 -7.35 -16.87 -1.84
N LEU A 23 -8.09 -16.22 -0.93
CA LEU A 23 -7.64 -15.01 -0.23
C LEU A 23 -7.97 -15.13 1.26
N VAL A 24 -7.18 -14.46 2.10
CA VAL A 24 -7.44 -14.37 3.54
C VAL A 24 -8.36 -13.20 3.87
N PRO A 25 -9.22 -13.30 4.91
CA PRO A 25 -10.04 -12.18 5.34
C PRO A 25 -9.17 -11.07 5.94
N PRO A 26 -9.34 -9.79 5.52
CA PRO A 26 -8.58 -8.69 6.06
C PRO A 26 -9.02 -8.33 7.50
N ARG A 27 -8.04 -7.96 8.33
CA ARG A 27 -8.28 -7.24 9.58
C ARG A 27 -7.97 -5.77 9.35
N THR A 28 -9.00 -4.94 9.30
CA THR A 28 -8.88 -3.52 8.96
C THR A 28 -8.81 -2.68 10.24
N PHE A 29 -7.85 -1.78 10.30
CA PHE A 29 -7.71 -0.76 11.33
C PHE A 29 -7.76 0.63 10.68
N VAL A 30 -8.53 1.52 11.26
CA VAL A 30 -8.56 2.93 10.85
C VAL A 30 -7.80 3.73 11.89
N LEU A 31 -6.74 4.40 11.43
CA LEU A 31 -5.94 5.28 12.27
C LEU A 31 -6.56 6.67 12.27
N ASP A 32 -7.02 7.11 13.43
CA ASP A 32 -7.46 8.49 13.62
C ASP A 32 -6.25 9.40 13.90
N VAL A 33 -5.89 10.19 12.90
CA VAL A 33 -4.81 11.20 12.97
C VAL A 33 -5.36 12.62 12.97
N GLY A 34 -6.68 12.79 13.19
CA GLY A 34 -7.34 14.09 13.17
C GLY A 34 -7.39 14.74 11.77
N ALA A 35 -7.20 13.95 10.71
CA ALA A 35 -7.12 14.44 9.33
C ALA A 35 -8.41 14.20 8.51
N GLN A 36 -9.40 13.51 9.06
CA GLN A 36 -10.60 13.04 8.33
C GLN A 36 -11.38 14.20 7.70
N GLU A 37 -11.59 15.30 8.44
CA GLU A 37 -12.32 16.46 7.93
C GLU A 37 -11.57 17.15 6.79
N ALA A 38 -10.25 17.30 6.93
CA ALA A 38 -9.40 17.91 5.91
C ALA A 38 -9.34 17.03 4.65
N LEU A 39 -9.18 15.71 4.81
CA LEU A 39 -9.21 14.76 3.69
C LEU A 39 -10.56 14.74 2.97
N GLY A 40 -11.66 14.91 3.68
CA GLY A 40 -13.00 15.00 3.09
C GLY A 40 -13.21 16.21 2.19
N LYS A 41 -12.37 17.26 2.32
CA LYS A 41 -12.42 18.49 1.51
C LYS A 41 -11.42 18.50 0.34
N VAL A 42 -10.58 17.49 0.22
CA VAL A 42 -9.59 17.38 -0.87
C VAL A 42 -10.27 17.38 -2.23
N ARG A 43 -9.74 18.19 -3.13
CA ARG A 43 -10.25 18.31 -4.51
C ARG A 43 -10.10 17.00 -5.26
N ARG A 44 -11.09 16.72 -6.10
CA ARG A 44 -11.02 15.63 -7.07
C ARG A 44 -10.52 16.18 -8.40
N THR A 45 -9.57 15.49 -8.99
CA THR A 45 -9.14 15.66 -10.37
C THR A 45 -9.96 14.77 -11.30
N ALA A 46 -9.71 14.81 -12.61
CA ALA A 46 -10.37 13.91 -13.56
C ALA A 46 -10.10 12.43 -13.26
N ASP A 47 -8.91 12.13 -12.75
CA ASP A 47 -8.43 10.75 -12.58
C ASP A 47 -8.49 10.24 -11.13
N ASP A 48 -8.36 11.12 -10.12
CA ASP A 48 -8.39 10.71 -8.69
C ASP A 48 -8.49 11.96 -7.79
N PHE A 49 -8.12 11.85 -6.51
CA PHE A 49 -7.91 13.00 -5.62
C PHE A 49 -6.63 13.76 -6.01
N ASP A 50 -6.58 15.05 -5.64
CA ASP A 50 -5.32 15.82 -5.74
C ASP A 50 -4.30 15.29 -4.72
N MET A 51 -3.34 14.49 -5.20
CA MET A 51 -2.37 13.80 -4.34
C MET A 51 -1.39 14.77 -3.66
N ASN A 52 -1.15 15.96 -4.20
CA ASN A 52 -0.35 16.98 -3.54
C ASN A 52 -1.11 17.58 -2.35
N GLU A 53 -2.40 17.82 -2.51
CA GLU A 53 -3.26 18.30 -1.43
C GLU A 53 -3.38 17.21 -0.34
N VAL A 54 -3.55 15.94 -0.70
CA VAL A 54 -3.49 14.80 0.25
C VAL A 54 -2.15 14.77 0.99
N ALA A 55 -1.04 14.91 0.28
CA ALA A 55 0.29 14.92 0.90
C ALA A 55 0.45 16.09 1.87
N SER A 56 -0.04 17.29 1.55
CA SER A 56 0.03 18.45 2.43
C SER A 56 -0.68 18.25 3.78
N ILE A 57 -1.71 17.39 3.79
CA ILE A 57 -2.47 17.03 4.99
C ILE A 57 -1.78 15.92 5.77
N LEU A 58 -1.37 14.85 5.09
CA LEU A 58 -0.87 13.62 5.72
C LEU A 58 0.63 13.63 5.98
N ASN A 59 1.44 14.32 5.16
CA ASN A 59 2.88 14.34 5.30
C ASN A 59 3.34 15.32 6.40
N LYS A 60 3.06 14.93 7.63
CA LYS A 60 3.51 15.64 8.84
C LYS A 60 4.26 14.66 9.73
N ALA A 61 5.38 15.09 10.33
CA ALA A 61 6.20 14.23 11.18
C ALA A 61 5.37 13.50 12.24
N VAL A 62 4.48 14.21 12.93
CA VAL A 62 3.60 13.64 13.97
C VAL A 62 2.67 12.55 13.42
N ILE A 63 2.20 12.68 12.17
CA ILE A 63 1.35 11.67 11.52
C ILE A 63 2.21 10.47 11.12
N ASN A 64 3.37 10.69 10.51
CA ASN A 64 4.27 9.62 10.10
C ASN A 64 4.76 8.80 11.31
N GLU A 65 5.07 9.45 12.43
CA GLU A 65 5.41 8.79 13.69
C GLU A 65 4.23 7.99 14.28
N ALA A 66 3.01 8.54 14.23
CA ALA A 66 1.80 7.83 14.66
C ALA A 66 1.54 6.59 13.81
N VAL A 67 1.74 6.66 12.49
CA VAL A 67 1.64 5.51 11.58
C VAL A 67 2.63 4.42 11.98
N VAL A 68 3.90 4.76 12.22
CA VAL A 68 4.92 3.79 12.63
C VAL A 68 4.59 3.19 13.99
N THR A 69 4.11 3.97 14.95
CA THR A 69 3.70 3.51 16.28
C THR A 69 2.56 2.50 16.17
N GLN A 70 1.50 2.84 15.44
CA GLN A 70 0.37 1.95 15.25
C GLN A 70 0.74 0.68 14.46
N TRP A 71 1.65 0.81 13.48
CA TRP A 71 2.17 -0.35 12.78
C TRP A 71 2.92 -1.29 13.73
N LYS A 72 3.77 -0.76 14.63
CA LYS A 72 4.47 -1.56 15.65
C LYS A 72 3.49 -2.29 16.57
N GLU A 73 2.39 -1.67 16.94
CA GLU A 73 1.37 -2.29 17.80
C GLU A 73 0.54 -3.38 17.10
N LYS A 74 0.21 -3.19 15.82
CA LYS A 74 -0.77 -4.02 15.09
C LYS A 74 -0.12 -5.02 14.13
N ALA A 75 1.07 -4.71 13.60
CA ALA A 75 1.68 -5.40 12.48
C ALA A 75 3.18 -5.64 12.62
N ALA A 76 3.75 -5.49 13.81
CA ALA A 76 5.18 -5.76 14.03
C ALA A 76 5.57 -7.15 13.49
N GLY A 77 6.70 -7.21 12.79
CA GLY A 77 7.19 -8.44 12.16
C GLY A 77 6.56 -8.80 10.81
N ARG A 78 5.49 -8.11 10.38
CA ARG A 78 4.84 -8.40 9.09
C ARG A 78 5.53 -7.72 7.93
N LYS A 79 5.71 -8.44 6.84
CA LYS A 79 6.08 -7.86 5.55
C LYS A 79 4.99 -6.88 5.11
N THR A 80 5.37 -5.62 4.92
CA THR A 80 4.42 -4.51 4.78
C THR A 80 4.67 -3.73 3.50
N ILE A 81 3.60 -3.40 2.77
CA ILE A 81 3.61 -2.43 1.68
C ILE A 81 2.86 -1.17 2.13
N VAL A 82 3.49 0.00 1.97
CA VAL A 82 2.89 1.31 2.27
C VAL A 82 2.63 2.05 0.98
N PHE A 83 1.41 2.48 0.74
CA PHE A 83 1.02 3.29 -0.42
C PHE A 83 0.90 4.76 -0.03
N CYS A 84 1.76 5.59 -0.57
CA CYS A 84 1.81 7.03 -0.34
C CYS A 84 1.28 7.84 -1.52
N SER A 85 0.95 9.12 -1.28
CA SER A 85 0.38 10.01 -2.28
C SER A 85 1.41 10.66 -3.19
N THR A 86 2.59 11.03 -2.66
CA THR A 86 3.70 11.65 -3.41
C THR A 86 5.05 11.04 -3.03
N VAL A 87 6.07 11.28 -3.85
CA VAL A 87 7.44 10.79 -3.59
C VAL A 87 8.01 11.42 -2.31
N ALA A 88 7.78 12.72 -2.09
CA ALA A 88 8.20 13.40 -0.86
C ALA A 88 7.55 12.77 0.39
N HIS A 89 6.23 12.52 0.35
CA HIS A 89 5.52 11.83 1.44
C HIS A 89 6.09 10.42 1.68
N ALA A 90 6.33 9.67 0.63
CA ALA A 90 6.89 8.32 0.73
C ALA A 90 8.31 8.32 1.32
N LEU A 91 9.14 9.31 0.96
CA LEU A 91 10.47 9.48 1.54
C LEU A 91 10.40 9.73 3.04
N ASP A 92 9.55 10.66 3.49
CA ASP A 92 9.43 11.00 4.91
C ASP A 92 8.87 9.82 5.73
N VAL A 93 7.93 9.05 5.18
CA VAL A 93 7.43 7.81 5.80
C VAL A 93 8.54 6.75 5.88
N CYS A 94 9.32 6.58 4.81
CA CYS A 94 10.46 5.65 4.80
C CYS A 94 11.50 6.03 5.85
N VAL A 95 11.82 7.32 5.97
CA VAL A 95 12.71 7.86 7.01
C VAL A 95 12.16 7.57 8.41
N ALA A 96 10.86 7.78 8.64
CA ALA A 96 10.23 7.52 9.93
C ALA A 96 10.30 6.04 10.36
N PHE A 97 10.08 5.10 9.43
CA PHE A 97 10.25 3.66 9.72
C PHE A 97 11.71 3.34 10.06
N ASN A 98 12.68 3.79 9.27
CA ASN A 98 14.10 3.55 9.51
C ASN A 98 14.57 4.17 10.83
N ALA A 99 14.16 5.39 11.15
CA ALA A 99 14.47 6.06 12.43
C ALA A 99 13.90 5.28 13.62
N ALA A 100 12.80 4.57 13.43
CA ALA A 100 12.20 3.71 14.46
C ALA A 100 12.82 2.29 14.53
N GLY A 101 13.90 2.04 13.78
CA GLY A 101 14.60 0.75 13.75
C GLY A 101 13.90 -0.32 12.90
N VAL A 102 13.01 0.06 12.00
CA VAL A 102 12.31 -0.84 11.08
C VAL A 102 12.89 -0.65 9.67
N PRO A 103 13.63 -1.63 9.12
CA PRO A 103 14.23 -1.51 7.80
C PRO A 103 13.16 -1.27 6.72
N ALA A 104 13.24 -0.11 6.07
CA ALA A 104 12.29 0.29 5.04
C ALA A 104 13.00 0.78 3.79
N GLY A 105 12.48 0.39 2.62
CA GLY A 105 12.92 0.84 1.31
C GLY A 105 11.84 1.65 0.60
N LEU A 106 12.26 2.50 -0.34
CA LEU A 106 11.39 3.37 -1.12
C LEU A 106 11.47 3.01 -2.60
N ILE A 107 10.32 2.88 -3.26
CA ILE A 107 10.23 2.75 -4.72
C ILE A 107 9.21 3.72 -5.31
N HIS A 108 9.53 4.29 -6.46
CA HIS A 108 8.66 5.17 -7.24
C HIS A 108 8.98 5.09 -8.74
N GLY A 109 8.14 5.71 -9.58
CA GLY A 109 8.25 5.59 -11.03
C GLY A 109 9.55 6.12 -11.64
N GLU A 110 10.16 7.13 -11.01
CA GLU A 110 11.40 7.77 -11.47
C GLU A 110 12.68 7.05 -11.01
N LEU A 111 12.55 6.01 -10.15
CA LEU A 111 13.70 5.24 -9.67
C LEU A 111 14.29 4.42 -10.82
N PRO A 112 15.62 4.44 -11.04
CA PRO A 112 16.27 3.59 -12.03
C PRO A 112 15.92 2.10 -11.83
N ASP A 113 15.77 1.37 -12.93
CA ASP A 113 15.33 -0.05 -12.89
C ASP A 113 16.26 -0.93 -12.05
N ALA A 114 17.57 -0.67 -12.07
CA ALA A 114 18.53 -1.42 -11.26
C ALA A 114 18.31 -1.20 -9.75
N GLU A 115 18.07 0.05 -9.35
CA GLU A 115 17.80 0.39 -7.94
C GLU A 115 16.45 -0.16 -7.48
N ARG A 116 15.44 -0.08 -8.35
CA ARG A 116 14.12 -0.67 -8.08
C ARG A 116 14.20 -2.17 -7.87
N LYS A 117 14.92 -2.90 -8.75
CA LYS A 117 15.14 -4.34 -8.62
C LYS A 117 15.91 -4.69 -7.36
N ALA A 118 16.95 -3.92 -7.02
CA ALA A 118 17.71 -4.13 -5.79
C ALA A 118 16.84 -3.94 -4.53
N CYS A 119 16.01 -2.90 -4.50
CA CYS A 119 15.09 -2.64 -3.39
C CYS A 119 14.04 -3.76 -3.24
N LEU A 120 13.47 -4.24 -4.35
CA LEU A 120 12.52 -5.36 -4.34
C LEU A 120 13.19 -6.65 -3.86
N ALA A 121 14.39 -6.96 -4.36
CA ALA A 121 15.15 -8.14 -3.92
C ALA A 121 15.47 -8.08 -2.42
N ALA A 122 15.89 -6.93 -1.88
CA ALA A 122 16.13 -6.75 -0.45
C ALA A 122 14.84 -6.94 0.38
N TYR A 123 13.69 -6.50 -0.13
CA TYR A 123 12.41 -6.76 0.52
C TYR A 123 12.04 -8.24 0.50
N GLU A 124 12.23 -8.94 -0.62
CA GLU A 124 11.98 -10.38 -0.75
C GLU A 124 12.89 -11.21 0.14
N GLN A 125 14.20 -10.89 0.19
CA GLN A 125 15.19 -11.58 1.00
C GLN A 125 15.05 -11.34 2.52
N GLY A 126 14.32 -10.33 2.93
CA GLY A 126 14.09 -10.03 4.34
C GLY A 126 14.94 -8.92 4.91
N ASP A 127 15.85 -8.35 4.14
CA ASP A 127 16.68 -7.20 4.54
C ASP A 127 15.83 -5.95 4.78
N LEU A 128 14.73 -5.82 4.03
CA LEU A 128 13.70 -4.80 4.27
C LEU A 128 12.42 -5.46 4.77
N GLN A 129 11.81 -4.85 5.78
CA GLN A 129 10.52 -5.26 6.33
C GLN A 129 9.36 -4.46 5.75
N VAL A 130 9.61 -3.21 5.40
CA VAL A 130 8.61 -2.28 4.87
C VAL A 130 9.04 -1.79 3.49
N LEU A 131 8.13 -1.84 2.53
CA LEU A 131 8.30 -1.30 1.20
C LEU A 131 7.34 -0.13 1.00
N VAL A 132 7.88 1.09 0.97
CA VAL A 132 7.09 2.30 0.74
C VAL A 132 7.07 2.62 -0.73
N ASN A 133 5.88 2.90 -1.30
CA ASN A 133 5.77 3.13 -2.73
C ASN A 133 4.79 4.24 -3.11
N VAL A 134 5.00 4.77 -4.33
CA VAL A 134 4.09 5.71 -4.99
C VAL A 134 3.70 5.15 -6.34
N ALA A 135 2.47 4.68 -6.47
CA ALA A 135 1.81 4.24 -7.72
C ALA A 135 2.52 3.14 -8.54
N VAL A 136 3.57 2.48 -8.01
CA VAL A 136 4.37 1.49 -8.77
C VAL A 136 3.93 0.05 -8.51
N LEU A 137 3.50 -0.26 -7.28
CA LEU A 137 3.12 -1.62 -6.87
C LEU A 137 1.62 -1.90 -7.01
N THR A 138 0.89 -1.07 -7.73
CA THR A 138 -0.55 -1.30 -7.99
C THR A 138 -0.76 -2.44 -8.98
N GLU A 139 0.16 -2.63 -9.94
CA GLU A 139 0.09 -3.67 -10.97
C GLU A 139 1.44 -4.41 -11.10
N GLY A 140 1.38 -5.69 -11.46
CA GLY A 140 2.53 -6.49 -11.89
C GLY A 140 3.50 -6.98 -10.81
N TYR A 141 3.47 -6.49 -9.58
CA TYR A 141 4.29 -7.02 -8.49
C TYR A 141 3.53 -8.06 -7.68
N ASP A 142 4.09 -9.24 -7.59
CA ASP A 142 3.51 -10.37 -6.87
C ASP A 142 4.51 -10.96 -5.88
N TYR A 143 4.33 -10.63 -4.59
CA TYR A 143 5.09 -11.20 -3.49
C TYR A 143 4.12 -11.64 -2.39
N THR A 144 3.88 -12.94 -2.35
CA THR A 144 2.89 -13.60 -1.49
C THR A 144 3.11 -13.36 0.02
N PRO A 145 4.35 -13.34 0.56
CA PRO A 145 4.58 -13.09 1.98
C PRO A 145 4.17 -11.71 2.51
N THR A 146 3.78 -10.76 1.63
CA THR A 146 3.21 -9.48 2.09
C THR A 146 1.91 -9.73 2.85
N SER A 147 1.86 -9.38 4.11
CA SER A 147 0.73 -9.64 5.01
C SER A 147 0.20 -8.41 5.74
N CYS A 148 0.72 -7.24 5.41
CA CYS A 148 0.23 -5.95 5.89
C CYS A 148 0.24 -4.92 4.75
N VAL A 149 -0.83 -4.14 4.65
CA VAL A 149 -0.94 -3.01 3.72
C VAL A 149 -1.32 -1.77 4.51
N VAL A 150 -0.54 -0.70 4.33
CA VAL A 150 -0.82 0.61 4.91
C VAL A 150 -1.19 1.57 3.79
N LEU A 151 -2.36 2.19 3.90
CA LEU A 151 -2.87 3.13 2.91
C LEU A 151 -2.76 4.56 3.45
N LEU A 152 -1.81 5.33 2.93
CA LEU A 152 -1.60 6.75 3.20
C LEU A 152 -1.99 7.61 1.99
N ARG A 153 -2.85 7.07 1.15
CA ARG A 153 -3.47 7.77 0.03
C ARG A 153 -4.92 7.32 -0.13
N PRO A 154 -5.85 8.23 -0.40
CA PRO A 154 -7.19 7.85 -0.83
C PRO A 154 -7.17 7.34 -2.28
N SER A 155 -8.26 6.73 -2.70
CA SER A 155 -8.54 6.44 -4.10
C SER A 155 -10.01 6.67 -4.40
N SER A 156 -10.31 7.33 -5.51
CA SER A 156 -11.67 7.48 -6.05
C SER A 156 -12.17 6.20 -6.70
N TYR A 157 -11.26 5.31 -7.10
CA TYR A 157 -11.57 4.10 -7.83
C TYR A 157 -11.53 2.88 -6.90
N LYS A 158 -12.67 2.19 -6.83
CA LYS A 158 -12.79 0.92 -6.09
C LYS A 158 -11.78 -0.13 -6.59
N SER A 159 -11.53 -0.18 -7.90
CA SER A 159 -10.56 -1.09 -8.52
C SER A 159 -9.15 -0.86 -7.99
N THR A 160 -8.68 0.39 -7.94
CA THR A 160 -7.37 0.74 -7.41
C THR A 160 -7.24 0.38 -5.93
N LEU A 161 -8.28 0.65 -5.13
CA LEU A 161 -8.30 0.27 -3.72
C LEU A 161 -8.22 -1.26 -3.56
N ILE A 162 -8.99 -2.01 -4.33
CA ILE A 162 -8.96 -3.48 -4.31
C ILE A 162 -7.58 -4.00 -4.72
N GLN A 163 -6.94 -3.42 -5.73
CA GLN A 163 -5.59 -3.81 -6.15
C GLN A 163 -4.56 -3.57 -5.03
N MET A 164 -4.61 -2.41 -4.36
CA MET A 164 -3.71 -2.10 -3.24
C MET A 164 -3.91 -3.07 -2.07
N VAL A 165 -5.16 -3.26 -1.63
CA VAL A 165 -5.49 -4.14 -0.49
C VAL A 165 -5.20 -5.61 -0.85
N GLY A 166 -5.50 -6.02 -2.08
CA GLY A 166 -5.29 -7.38 -2.58
C GLY A 166 -3.84 -7.87 -2.47
N ARG A 167 -2.87 -6.95 -2.41
CA ARG A 167 -1.45 -7.32 -2.20
C ARG A 167 -1.19 -7.99 -0.85
N GLY A 168 -1.99 -7.69 0.17
CA GLY A 168 -1.86 -8.26 1.52
C GLY A 168 -2.85 -9.37 1.85
N LEU A 169 -3.66 -9.81 0.88
CA LEU A 169 -4.71 -10.82 1.11
C LEU A 169 -4.38 -12.20 0.55
N ARG A 170 -3.24 -12.38 -0.09
CA ARG A 170 -2.87 -13.65 -0.71
C ARG A 170 -2.60 -14.72 0.34
N THR A 171 -3.03 -15.93 0.05
CA THR A 171 -2.64 -17.11 0.83
C THR A 171 -1.19 -17.46 0.48
N VAL A 172 -0.42 -17.79 1.50
CA VAL A 172 0.93 -18.37 1.34
C VAL A 172 0.75 -19.87 1.25
N ASP A 173 1.27 -20.48 0.20
CA ASP A 173 1.27 -21.93 0.10
C ASP A 173 2.19 -22.50 1.21
N PRO A 174 1.70 -23.40 2.08
CA PRO A 174 2.52 -23.98 3.14
C PRO A 174 3.75 -24.76 2.63
N GLU A 175 3.77 -25.14 1.34
CA GLU A 175 4.87 -25.87 0.72
C GLU A 175 5.98 -24.94 0.16
N GLU A 176 5.79 -23.60 0.17
CA GLU A 176 6.78 -22.62 -0.28
C GLU A 176 7.73 -22.12 0.83
N PHE A 177 7.69 -22.71 2.04
CA PHE A 177 8.57 -22.37 3.18
C PHE A 177 9.33 -23.57 3.71
#